data_01e1cb620aeccd5cff9c90504324d803
#
_entry.id   01e1cb620aeccd5cff9c90504324d803
#
_cell.length_a   1.000
_cell.length_b   1.000
_cell.length_c   1.000
_cell.angle_alpha   90.00
_cell.angle_beta   90.00
_cell.angle_gamma   90.00
#
_symmetry.space_group_name_H-M   'P 1'
#
loop_
_entity.id
_entity.type
_entity.pdbx_description
1 polymer ?
#
loop_
_entity_poly.entity_id
_entity_poly.type
_entity_poly.pdbx_seq_one_letter_code
_entity_poly.pdbx_strand_id
1 'polypeptide(L)'
;MRRLTSAICCLILGTGLVAPFAQPAEEAQKKLQGTWTATKAERDGKAAEDVVGHRLSFTGNRFQIQSHDGRLLYAGTVRLDPSAKPAAIDFEHTDGALKGKAWKGIYALDGDTLTACDNAPNPDKGRPAAFEAKTGSGHIFITFKRAKP
;
A
#
# COMPACT_ATOMS: atom_id res chain seq x y z
N MET A 1 -3.94 -57.19 -53.18
CA MET A 1 -2.79 -56.56 -52.48
C MET A 1 -3.18 -55.20 -52.05
N ARG A 2 -3.47 -55.04 -50.77
CA ARG A 2 -3.84 -53.77 -50.19
C ARG A 2 -2.64 -53.21 -49.38
N ARG A 3 -2.10 -52.06 -49.76
CA ARG A 3 -1.08 -51.37 -49.04
C ARG A 3 -1.73 -50.36 -48.10
N LEU A 4 -1.60 -50.58 -46.81
CA LEU A 4 -1.95 -49.61 -45.79
C LEU A 4 -0.80 -48.62 -45.66
N THR A 5 -1.06 -47.36 -45.95
CA THR A 5 -0.19 -46.24 -45.63
C THR A 5 -0.61 -45.66 -44.27
N SER A 6 0.26 -45.88 -43.28
CA SER A 6 0.10 -45.33 -41.92
C SER A 6 0.52 -43.87 -41.93
N ALA A 7 -0.41 -42.97 -41.71
CA ALA A 7 -0.11 -41.55 -41.50
C ALA A 7 0.22 -41.32 -40.02
N ILE A 8 1.47 -40.99 -39.75
CA ILE A 8 1.93 -40.57 -38.43
C ILE A 8 1.56 -39.10 -38.26
N CYS A 9 0.58 -38.85 -37.39
CA CYS A 9 0.20 -37.49 -36.98
C CYS A 9 1.13 -37.03 -35.85
N CYS A 10 2.12 -36.17 -36.16
CA CYS A 10 2.95 -35.53 -35.14
C CYS A 10 2.13 -34.45 -34.44
N LEU A 11 1.67 -34.76 -33.23
CA LEU A 11 1.12 -33.77 -32.29
C LEU A 11 2.27 -32.94 -31.72
N ILE A 12 2.48 -31.73 -32.21
CA ILE A 12 3.37 -30.75 -31.61
C ILE A 12 2.61 -30.15 -30.43
N LEU A 13 2.91 -30.63 -29.20
CA LEU A 13 2.50 -29.94 -27.98
C LEU A 13 3.38 -28.67 -27.84
N GLY A 14 2.84 -27.55 -28.29
CA GLY A 14 3.40 -26.24 -27.99
C GLY A 14 3.18 -25.92 -26.51
N THR A 15 4.20 -26.16 -25.67
CA THR A 15 4.23 -25.62 -24.30
C THR A 15 4.46 -24.12 -24.39
N GLY A 16 3.37 -23.35 -24.50
CA GLY A 16 3.42 -21.92 -24.36
C GLY A 16 3.84 -21.59 -22.91
N LEU A 17 5.06 -21.09 -22.74
CA LEU A 17 5.47 -20.45 -21.49
C LEU A 17 4.60 -19.17 -21.34
N VAL A 18 3.54 -19.27 -20.55
CA VAL A 18 2.83 -18.09 -20.08
C VAL A 18 3.68 -17.48 -18.99
N ALA A 19 4.38 -16.37 -19.30
CA ALA A 19 5.06 -15.60 -18.30
C ALA A 19 4.05 -15.13 -17.23
N PRO A 20 4.31 -15.31 -15.93
CA PRO A 20 3.40 -14.85 -14.92
C PRO A 20 3.34 -13.31 -14.96
N PHE A 21 2.20 -12.77 -15.38
CA PHE A 21 1.94 -11.34 -15.21
C PHE A 21 1.84 -11.07 -13.72
N ALA A 22 2.73 -10.19 -13.19
CA ALA A 22 2.64 -9.75 -11.82
C ALA A 22 1.26 -9.13 -11.57
N GLN A 23 0.63 -9.50 -10.43
CA GLN A 23 -0.67 -8.95 -10.04
C GLN A 23 -0.52 -7.42 -9.82
N PRO A 24 -1.51 -6.59 -10.18
CA PRO A 24 -1.44 -5.14 -9.97
C PRO A 24 -1.10 -4.74 -8.53
N ALA A 25 -1.56 -5.51 -7.55
CA ALA A 25 -1.23 -5.30 -6.13
C ALA A 25 0.25 -5.56 -5.83
N GLU A 26 0.87 -6.56 -6.45
CA GLU A 26 2.31 -6.86 -6.30
C GLU A 26 3.17 -5.74 -6.91
N GLU A 27 2.78 -5.23 -8.06
CA GLU A 27 3.46 -4.09 -8.70
C GLU A 27 3.38 -2.83 -7.83
N ALA A 28 2.20 -2.53 -7.29
CA ALA A 28 1.99 -1.43 -6.37
C ALA A 28 2.85 -1.59 -5.10
N GLN A 29 2.89 -2.81 -4.54
CA GLN A 29 3.69 -3.13 -3.36
C GLN A 29 5.18 -2.93 -3.62
N LYS A 30 5.71 -3.36 -4.76
CA LYS A 30 7.12 -3.15 -5.15
C LYS A 30 7.47 -1.67 -5.19
N LYS A 31 6.59 -0.83 -5.73
CA LYS A 31 6.80 0.63 -5.82
C LYS A 31 6.81 1.31 -4.46
N LEU A 32 6.11 0.77 -3.47
CA LEU A 32 6.05 1.32 -2.12
C LEU A 32 7.27 0.95 -1.25
N GLN A 33 8.04 -0.07 -1.61
CA GLN A 33 9.16 -0.56 -0.79
C GLN A 33 10.13 0.55 -0.38
N GLY A 34 10.69 0.43 0.83
CA GLY A 34 11.64 1.38 1.39
C GLY A 34 11.02 2.26 2.47
N THR A 35 11.69 3.37 2.78
CA THR A 35 11.31 4.29 3.85
C THR A 35 10.86 5.62 3.29
N TRP A 36 9.81 6.14 3.89
CA TRP A 36 9.13 7.37 3.53
C TRP A 36 9.06 8.29 4.74
N THR A 37 9.48 9.54 4.61
CA THR A 37 9.44 10.52 5.68
C THR A 37 8.28 11.48 5.48
N ALA A 38 7.44 11.66 6.50
CA ALA A 38 6.35 12.61 6.49
C ALA A 38 6.89 14.04 6.44
N THR A 39 6.51 14.79 5.42
CA THR A 39 6.94 16.18 5.21
C THR A 39 5.83 17.19 5.49
N LYS A 40 4.58 16.74 5.40
CA LYS A 40 3.38 17.53 5.70
C LYS A 40 2.29 16.59 6.20
N ALA A 41 1.54 17.04 7.19
CA ALA A 41 0.36 16.33 7.66
C ALA A 41 -0.74 17.30 8.06
N GLU A 42 -2.00 16.90 7.83
CA GLU A 42 -3.20 17.64 8.22
C GLU A 42 -4.17 16.69 8.94
N ARG A 43 -4.73 17.15 10.05
CA ARG A 43 -5.71 16.43 10.85
C ARG A 43 -6.72 17.41 11.38
N ASP A 44 -8.00 17.07 11.27
CA ASP A 44 -9.11 17.92 11.78
C ASP A 44 -9.08 19.36 11.23
N GLY A 45 -8.72 19.52 9.96
CA GLY A 45 -8.63 20.82 9.28
C GLY A 45 -7.43 21.68 9.67
N LYS A 46 -6.46 21.11 10.39
CA LYS A 46 -5.28 21.82 10.89
C LYS A 46 -4.00 21.06 10.57
N ALA A 47 -2.88 21.78 10.51
CA ALA A 47 -1.57 21.15 10.42
C ALA A 47 -1.33 20.21 11.62
N ALA A 48 -0.84 18.99 11.33
CA ALA A 48 -0.47 17.99 12.32
C ALA A 48 1.06 17.88 12.42
N GLU A 49 1.67 18.90 13.04
CA GLU A 49 3.12 19.03 13.16
C GLU A 49 3.76 17.88 13.95
N ASP A 50 3.00 17.24 14.85
CA ASP A 50 3.42 16.07 15.61
C ASP A 50 3.70 14.83 14.73
N VAL A 51 3.20 14.80 13.49
CA VAL A 51 3.41 13.71 12.54
C VAL A 51 4.57 13.99 11.58
N VAL A 52 4.93 15.25 11.38
CA VAL A 52 6.05 15.63 10.51
C VAL A 52 7.35 15.01 11.01
N GLY A 53 8.12 14.39 10.12
CA GLY A 53 9.34 13.67 10.46
C GLY A 53 9.13 12.20 10.85
N HIS A 54 7.89 11.74 11.03
CA HIS A 54 7.62 10.30 11.18
C HIS A 54 8.07 9.53 9.94
N ARG A 55 8.54 8.32 10.15
CA ARG A 55 9.01 7.43 9.07
C ARG A 55 8.08 6.24 8.93
N LEU A 56 7.57 6.05 7.72
CA LEU A 56 6.79 4.90 7.31
C LEU A 56 7.68 4.03 6.43
N SER A 57 7.95 2.79 6.84
CA SER A 57 8.76 1.84 6.10
C SER A 57 7.92 0.65 5.64
N PHE A 58 8.12 0.22 4.40
CA PHE A 58 7.52 -0.98 3.84
C PHE A 58 8.61 -2.00 3.52
N THR A 59 8.42 -3.24 4.00
CA THR A 59 9.28 -4.40 3.72
C THR A 59 8.37 -5.59 3.38
N GLY A 60 8.33 -5.97 2.11
CA GLY A 60 7.32 -6.91 1.64
C GLY A 60 5.92 -6.34 1.89
N ASN A 61 5.04 -7.11 2.50
CA ASN A 61 3.70 -6.69 2.91
C ASN A 61 3.64 -6.12 4.35
N ARG A 62 4.77 -5.89 4.99
CA ARG A 62 4.83 -5.33 6.35
C ARG A 62 5.08 -3.85 6.33
N PHE A 63 4.52 -3.16 7.31
CA PHE A 63 4.80 -1.75 7.57
C PHE A 63 5.33 -1.55 8.99
N GLN A 64 6.09 -0.49 9.16
CA GLN A 64 6.47 0.08 10.46
C GLN A 64 6.35 1.60 10.40
N ILE A 65 5.87 2.19 11.47
CA ILE A 65 5.86 3.64 11.65
C ILE A 65 6.72 3.96 12.86
N GLN A 66 7.71 4.80 12.65
CA GLN A 66 8.61 5.32 13.69
C GLN A 66 8.41 6.82 13.86
N SER A 67 8.54 7.28 15.10
CA SER A 67 8.61 8.70 15.39
C SER A 67 9.89 9.33 14.84
N HIS A 68 9.96 10.66 14.88
CA HIS A 68 11.14 11.41 14.43
C HIS A 68 12.44 10.96 15.13
N ASP A 69 12.38 10.61 16.41
CA ASP A 69 13.52 10.13 17.21
C ASP A 69 13.80 8.61 17.03
N GLY A 70 13.09 7.93 16.12
CA GLY A 70 13.31 6.54 15.77
C GLY A 70 12.58 5.51 16.63
N ARG A 71 11.73 5.94 17.57
CA ARG A 71 10.92 5.02 18.38
C ARG A 71 9.84 4.38 17.52
N LEU A 72 9.71 3.05 17.59
CA LEU A 72 8.62 2.34 16.93
C LEU A 72 7.27 2.71 17.56
N LEU A 73 6.35 3.21 16.73
CA LEU A 73 5.00 3.58 17.13
C LEU A 73 3.99 2.50 16.76
N TYR A 74 4.04 2.00 15.51
CA TYR A 74 3.10 1.04 14.97
C TYR A 74 3.80 0.06 14.03
N ALA A 75 3.29 -1.16 13.97
CA ALA A 75 3.74 -2.19 13.03
C ALA A 75 2.59 -3.13 12.67
N GLY A 76 2.69 -3.71 11.48
CA GLY A 76 1.71 -4.66 11.01
C GLY A 76 1.90 -5.04 9.56
N THR A 77 0.81 -5.35 8.89
CA THR A 77 0.76 -5.70 7.48
C THR A 77 -0.08 -4.70 6.70
N VAL A 78 0.22 -4.53 5.42
CA VAL A 78 -0.57 -3.70 4.51
C VAL A 78 -1.26 -4.56 3.48
N ARG A 79 -2.47 -4.15 3.12
CA ARG A 79 -3.21 -4.65 1.97
C ARG A 79 -3.47 -3.49 1.01
N LEU A 80 -3.15 -3.70 -0.27
CA LEU A 80 -3.33 -2.71 -1.32
C LEU A 80 -4.44 -3.14 -2.28
N ASP A 81 -5.25 -2.18 -2.70
CA ASP A 81 -6.17 -2.31 -3.82
C ASP A 81 -5.92 -1.16 -4.81
N PRO A 82 -5.00 -1.36 -5.76
CA PRO A 82 -4.69 -0.35 -6.77
C PRO A 82 -5.79 -0.17 -7.82
N SER A 83 -6.77 -1.06 -7.87
CA SER A 83 -7.91 -0.96 -8.79
C SER A 83 -9.01 -0.04 -8.26
N ALA A 84 -9.06 0.21 -6.97
CA ALA A 84 -9.96 1.18 -6.37
C ALA A 84 -9.60 2.61 -6.83
N LYS A 85 -10.59 3.51 -6.81
CA LYS A 85 -10.39 4.92 -7.22
C LYS A 85 -10.98 5.87 -6.17
N PRO A 86 -10.10 6.54 -5.40
CA PRO A 86 -8.63 6.41 -5.35
C PRO A 86 -8.15 5.01 -4.92
N ALA A 87 -6.90 4.67 -5.24
CA ALA A 87 -6.30 3.40 -4.81
C ALA A 87 -6.35 3.27 -3.28
N ALA A 88 -6.68 2.09 -2.79
CA ALA A 88 -6.90 1.85 -1.37
C ALA A 88 -5.70 1.17 -0.70
N ILE A 89 -5.49 1.51 0.57
CA ILE A 89 -4.48 0.93 1.45
C ILE A 89 -5.09 0.67 2.81
N ASP A 90 -4.90 -0.54 3.35
CA ASP A 90 -5.30 -0.91 4.69
C ASP A 90 -4.05 -1.27 5.51
N PHE A 91 -3.95 -0.68 6.70
CA PHE A 91 -2.89 -0.96 7.68
C PHE A 91 -3.46 -1.84 8.78
N GLU A 92 -3.15 -3.13 8.75
CA GLU A 92 -3.59 -4.10 9.76
C GLU A 92 -2.53 -4.21 10.86
N HIS A 93 -2.87 -3.80 12.09
CA HIS A 93 -1.93 -3.81 13.21
C HIS A 93 -1.77 -5.22 13.77
N THR A 94 -0.53 -5.70 13.87
CA THR A 94 -0.19 -7.02 14.39
C THR A 94 0.36 -6.97 15.80
N ASP A 95 0.72 -5.79 16.29
CA ASP A 95 1.37 -5.60 17.58
C ASP A 95 0.81 -4.39 18.34
N GLY A 96 1.06 -4.36 19.66
CA GLY A 96 0.74 -3.25 20.53
C GLY A 96 -0.76 -3.09 20.83
N ALA A 97 -1.13 -1.89 21.26
CA ALA A 97 -2.49 -1.54 21.69
C ALA A 97 -3.54 -1.63 20.57
N LEU A 98 -3.11 -1.55 19.31
CA LEU A 98 -3.98 -1.61 18.15
C LEU A 98 -4.04 -2.99 17.50
N LYS A 99 -3.42 -4.02 18.11
CA LYS A 99 -3.44 -5.38 17.59
C LYS A 99 -4.85 -5.84 17.25
N GLY A 100 -5.02 -6.36 16.02
CA GLY A 100 -6.31 -6.80 15.49
C GLY A 100 -7.19 -5.68 14.94
N LYS A 101 -6.76 -4.42 15.00
CA LYS A 101 -7.45 -3.27 14.40
C LYS A 101 -6.79 -2.89 13.06
N ALA A 102 -7.55 -2.24 12.21
CA ALA A 102 -7.05 -1.76 10.93
C ALA A 102 -7.39 -0.28 10.71
N TRP A 103 -6.46 0.45 10.11
CA TRP A 103 -6.74 1.76 9.52
C TRP A 103 -7.03 1.58 8.04
N LYS A 104 -8.07 2.25 7.58
CA LYS A 104 -8.51 2.24 6.19
C LYS A 104 -8.17 3.56 5.53
N GLY A 105 -7.45 3.49 4.41
CA GLY A 105 -6.98 4.67 3.73
C GLY A 105 -7.00 4.57 2.21
N ILE A 106 -6.61 5.68 1.61
CA ILE A 106 -6.34 5.83 0.19
C ILE A 106 -4.92 6.33 0.02
N TYR A 107 -4.31 6.04 -1.13
CA TYR A 107 -2.96 6.49 -1.42
C TYR A 107 -2.79 6.86 -2.89
N ALA A 108 -1.79 7.68 -3.15
CA ALA A 108 -1.30 7.99 -4.48
C ALA A 108 0.23 8.05 -4.45
N LEU A 109 0.86 7.50 -5.46
CA LEU A 109 2.30 7.48 -5.61
C LEU A 109 2.68 8.21 -6.90
N ASP A 110 3.51 9.23 -6.75
CA ASP A 110 4.08 10.01 -7.86
C ASP A 110 5.59 10.13 -7.64
N GLY A 111 6.36 9.25 -8.32
CA GLY A 111 7.81 9.17 -8.15
C GLY A 111 8.20 8.94 -6.70
N ASP A 112 8.92 9.90 -6.11
CA ASP A 112 9.39 9.87 -4.73
C ASP A 112 8.45 10.56 -3.73
N THR A 113 7.22 10.87 -4.14
CA THR A 113 6.18 11.42 -3.29
C THR A 113 5.06 10.40 -3.10
N LEU A 114 4.78 10.04 -1.85
CA LEU A 114 3.65 9.25 -1.45
C LEU A 114 2.66 10.14 -0.71
N THR A 115 1.42 10.14 -1.16
CA THR A 115 0.32 10.81 -0.49
C THR A 115 -0.61 9.77 0.08
N ALA A 116 -0.98 9.87 1.34
CA ALA A 116 -1.91 8.97 2.00
C ALA A 116 -2.94 9.74 2.82
N CYS A 117 -4.15 9.23 2.84
CA CYS A 117 -5.20 9.72 3.73
C CYS A 117 -5.91 8.52 4.34
N ASP A 118 -6.03 8.50 5.67
CA ASP A 118 -6.62 7.36 6.38
C ASP A 118 -7.44 7.80 7.58
N ASN A 119 -8.11 6.81 8.22
CA ASN A 119 -8.97 7.03 9.38
C ASN A 119 -8.27 6.76 10.73
N ALA A 120 -6.94 6.82 10.80
CA ALA A 120 -6.19 6.59 12.03
C ALA A 120 -6.66 7.42 13.22
N PRO A 121 -7.03 8.72 13.08
CA PRO A 121 -7.52 9.51 14.21
C PRO A 121 -8.86 9.01 14.76
N ASN A 122 -9.69 8.41 13.91
CA ASN A 122 -10.96 7.82 14.32
C ASN A 122 -11.29 6.59 13.45
N PRO A 123 -10.87 5.39 13.86
CA PRO A 123 -11.10 4.15 13.10
C PRO A 123 -12.57 3.77 12.89
N ASP A 124 -13.51 4.39 13.65
CA ASP A 124 -14.95 4.20 13.46
C ASP A 124 -15.48 4.95 12.23
N LYS A 125 -14.73 5.90 11.71
CA LYS A 125 -15.02 6.55 10.43
C LYS A 125 -14.62 5.64 9.27
N GLY A 126 -15.34 5.76 8.17
CA GLY A 126 -15.05 5.00 6.96
C GLY A 126 -13.75 5.46 6.28
N ARG A 127 -13.36 4.72 5.25
CA ARG A 127 -12.27 5.09 4.36
C ARG A 127 -12.49 6.49 3.78
N PRO A 128 -11.49 7.37 3.75
CA PRO A 128 -11.59 8.64 3.06
C PRO A 128 -11.93 8.46 1.57
N ALA A 129 -12.76 9.33 1.03
CA ALA A 129 -13.08 9.36 -0.40
C ALA A 129 -12.17 10.33 -1.18
N ALA A 130 -11.50 11.25 -0.50
CA ALA A 130 -10.62 12.25 -1.07
C ALA A 130 -9.40 12.50 -0.17
N PHE A 131 -8.34 13.06 -0.75
CA PHE A 131 -7.10 13.42 -0.04
C PHE A 131 -7.28 14.72 0.72
N GLU A 132 -8.06 14.68 1.80
CA GLU A 132 -8.35 15.81 2.67
C GLU A 132 -8.65 15.34 4.10
N ALA A 133 -8.37 16.17 5.07
CA ALA A 133 -8.60 15.91 6.49
C ALA A 133 -9.42 17.08 7.12
N LYS A 134 -10.67 17.22 6.68
CA LYS A 134 -11.58 18.25 7.17
C LYS A 134 -11.88 18.11 8.66
N THR A 135 -12.23 19.21 9.29
CA THR A 135 -12.72 19.25 10.67
C THR A 135 -13.85 18.24 10.87
N GLY A 136 -13.74 17.38 11.89
CA GLY A 136 -14.71 16.35 12.24
C GLY A 136 -14.75 15.12 11.33
N SER A 137 -13.90 15.04 10.29
CA SER A 137 -13.85 13.89 9.39
C SER A 137 -13.31 12.61 10.05
N GLY A 138 -12.46 12.76 11.06
CA GLY A 138 -11.75 11.66 11.68
C GLY A 138 -10.62 11.10 10.81
N HIS A 139 -10.19 11.87 9.80
CA HIS A 139 -9.15 11.51 8.86
C HIS A 139 -7.85 12.27 9.12
N ILE A 140 -6.75 11.69 8.67
CA ILE A 140 -5.45 12.33 8.57
C ILE A 140 -4.95 12.25 7.13
N PHE A 141 -4.43 13.34 6.62
CA PHE A 141 -3.84 13.45 5.30
C PHE A 141 -2.34 13.73 5.44
N ILE A 142 -1.50 12.89 4.84
CA ILE A 142 -0.05 12.96 5.01
C ILE A 142 0.62 12.91 3.64
N THR A 143 1.59 13.79 3.44
CA THR A 143 2.52 13.75 2.30
C THR A 143 3.87 13.27 2.80
N PHE A 144 4.38 12.24 2.15
CA PHE A 144 5.68 11.65 2.42
C PHE A 144 6.63 11.86 1.23
N LYS A 145 7.90 11.95 1.53
CA LYS A 145 8.98 11.86 0.56
C LYS A 145 9.81 10.60 0.81
N ARG A 146 10.24 9.96 -0.27
CA ARG A 146 11.13 8.80 -0.15
C ARG A 146 12.41 9.22 0.55
N ALA A 147 12.79 8.52 1.61
CA ALA A 147 14.07 8.71 2.25
C ALA A 147 15.18 8.26 1.31
N LYS A 148 16.22 9.09 1.17
CA LYS A 148 17.42 8.69 0.44
C LYS A 148 18.21 7.68 1.27
N PRO A 149 18.83 6.69 0.61
CA PRO A 149 19.71 5.75 1.28
C PRO A 149 20.93 6.43 1.90
#